data_d494fdfbb42f3734c06e16a689eb7990
#
_entry.id   d494fdfbb42f3734c06e16a689eb7990
#
_cell.length_a   1.000
_cell.length_b   1.000
_cell.length_c   1.000
_cell.angle_alpha   90.00
_cell.angle_beta   90.00
_cell.angle_gamma   90.00
#
_symmetry.space_group_name_H-M   'P 1'
#
loop_
_entity.id
_entity.type
_entity.pdbx_description
1 polymer ?
#
loop_
_entity_poly.entity_id
_entity_poly.type
_entity_poly.pdbx_seq_one_letter_code
_entity_poly.pdbx_strand_id
1 'polypeptide(L)'
;HTGIRRQRQMCIRDSNRIGQGIEFDYCCCQASFSLKDAGYETIMINCNPETVSTDYDTSDRLYFEPLIDEYVENIILKEKSKGNLLGIIAQFGGQTPIKLAKFLDENKLPILGTQYSSIDLAEDRDRFRELLIKLNLRHAESGIAKSFDSAVKIARKIGLPVVVRPSYVLGGRAMEIVHDE
;
A
#
# COMPACT_ATOMS: atom_id res chain seq x y z
N HIS A 1 17.59 -17.74 32.81
CA HIS A 1 17.48 -16.92 31.57
C HIS A 1 16.05 -16.42 31.42
N THR A 2 15.76 -15.24 31.98
CA THR A 2 14.55 -14.50 31.68
C THR A 2 14.71 -13.93 30.26
N GLY A 3 14.27 -14.68 29.27
CA GLY A 3 14.26 -14.20 27.90
C GLY A 3 13.27 -13.03 27.81
N ILE A 4 13.80 -11.82 27.64
CA ILE A 4 13.00 -10.66 27.27
C ILE A 4 12.36 -11.03 25.92
N ARG A 5 11.05 -11.27 25.93
CA ARG A 5 10.31 -11.50 24.68
C ARG A 5 10.32 -10.19 23.91
N ARG A 6 11.09 -10.15 22.82
CA ARG A 6 11.11 -9.00 21.92
C ARG A 6 9.71 -8.78 21.37
N GLN A 7 9.30 -7.54 21.30
CA GLN A 7 8.06 -7.16 20.63
C GLN A 7 8.26 -7.36 19.12
N ARG A 8 7.23 -7.83 18.43
CA ARG A 8 7.27 -8.21 17.01
C ARG A 8 6.53 -7.23 16.16
N GLN A 9 7.08 -6.95 15.00
CA GLN A 9 6.44 -6.16 13.97
C GLN A 9 6.44 -6.91 12.65
N MET A 10 5.35 -6.78 11.91
CA MET A 10 5.15 -7.46 10.65
C MET A 10 5.14 -6.45 9.50
N CYS A 11 5.94 -6.69 8.46
CA CYS A 11 5.92 -5.94 7.21
C CYS A 11 5.35 -6.83 6.10
N ILE A 12 4.35 -6.34 5.40
CA ILE A 12 3.70 -7.05 4.30
C ILE A 12 4.12 -6.40 2.99
N ARG A 13 4.63 -7.21 2.05
CA ARG A 13 5.07 -6.74 0.76
C ARG A 13 4.49 -7.52 -0.41
N ASP A 14 4.18 -6.82 -1.50
CA ASP A 14 3.77 -7.42 -2.77
C ASP A 14 4.94 -7.75 -3.69
N SER A 15 4.68 -8.65 -4.64
CA SER A 15 5.57 -8.92 -5.75
C SER A 15 5.68 -7.72 -6.68
N ASN A 16 6.85 -7.52 -7.31
CA ASN A 16 7.00 -6.51 -8.34
C ASN A 16 6.06 -6.79 -9.51
N ARG A 17 5.13 -5.89 -9.75
CA ARG A 17 4.25 -5.89 -10.94
C ARG A 17 4.82 -4.96 -11.99
N ILE A 18 4.43 -5.18 -13.25
CA ILE A 18 4.74 -4.25 -14.34
C ILE A 18 4.26 -2.85 -13.95
N GLY A 19 5.18 -1.87 -13.91
CA GLY A 19 4.91 -0.50 -13.48
C GLY A 19 5.08 -0.22 -11.99
N GLN A 20 5.46 -1.21 -11.18
CA GLN A 20 5.83 -1.05 -9.77
C GLN A 20 7.37 -0.96 -9.66
N GLY A 21 7.87 0.07 -8.99
CA GLY A 21 9.30 0.30 -8.85
C GLY A 21 9.94 -0.50 -7.70
N ILE A 22 11.27 -0.55 -7.72
CA ILE A 22 12.09 -1.20 -6.69
C ILE A 22 12.01 -0.48 -5.33
N GLU A 23 11.54 0.77 -5.30
CA GLU A 23 11.43 1.60 -4.09
C GLU A 23 10.60 0.94 -2.99
N PHE A 24 9.58 0.17 -3.34
CA PHE A 24 8.77 -0.56 -2.36
C PHE A 24 9.58 -1.63 -1.64
N ASP A 25 10.46 -2.34 -2.36
CA ASP A 25 11.38 -3.31 -1.75
C ASP A 25 12.36 -2.63 -0.81
N TYR A 26 12.98 -1.58 -1.28
CA TYR A 26 13.90 -0.78 -0.50
C TYR A 26 13.25 -0.25 0.78
N CYS A 27 12.04 0.31 0.71
CA CYS A 27 11.32 0.79 1.88
C CYS A 27 11.04 -0.32 2.91
N CYS A 28 10.63 -1.50 2.46
CA CYS A 28 10.40 -2.65 3.35
C CYS A 28 11.68 -3.15 4.02
N CYS A 29 12.80 -3.23 3.27
CA CYS A 29 14.10 -3.61 3.82
C CYS A 29 14.58 -2.59 4.86
N GLN A 30 14.53 -1.31 4.54
CA GLN A 30 14.95 -0.24 5.46
C GLN A 30 14.08 -0.19 6.73
N ALA A 31 12.78 -0.40 6.59
CA ALA A 31 11.89 -0.52 7.74
C ALA A 31 12.28 -1.71 8.63
N SER A 32 12.55 -2.87 8.03
CA SER A 32 12.98 -4.06 8.76
C SER A 32 14.29 -3.82 9.52
N PHE A 33 15.31 -3.24 8.86
CA PHE A 33 16.60 -2.95 9.48
C PHE A 33 16.46 -1.94 10.62
N SER A 34 15.74 -0.84 10.42
CA SER A 34 15.51 0.17 11.45
C SER A 34 14.78 -0.40 12.67
N LEU A 35 13.84 -1.32 12.46
CA LEU A 35 13.13 -2.00 13.53
C LEU A 35 14.02 -2.98 14.29
N LYS A 36 14.88 -3.74 13.59
CA LYS A 36 15.88 -4.63 14.20
C LYS A 36 16.86 -3.83 15.05
N ASP A 37 17.36 -2.69 14.56
CA ASP A 37 18.26 -1.80 15.30
C ASP A 37 17.58 -1.22 16.54
N ALA A 38 16.27 -0.97 16.48
CA ALA A 38 15.46 -0.54 17.64
C ALA A 38 15.12 -1.69 18.60
N GLY A 39 15.57 -2.91 18.35
CA GLY A 39 15.40 -4.07 19.21
C GLY A 39 14.11 -4.86 19.04
N TYR A 40 13.37 -4.62 17.95
CA TYR A 40 12.18 -5.39 17.61
C TYR A 40 12.54 -6.65 16.83
N GLU A 41 11.71 -7.69 16.96
CA GLU A 41 11.75 -8.85 16.08
C GLU A 41 10.90 -8.54 14.84
N THR A 42 11.47 -8.69 13.66
CA THR A 42 10.82 -8.33 12.40
C THR A 42 10.33 -9.56 11.65
N ILE A 43 9.13 -9.46 11.10
CA ILE A 43 8.48 -10.52 10.33
C ILE A 43 8.14 -9.96 8.95
N MET A 44 8.61 -10.61 7.90
CA MET A 44 8.30 -10.27 6.52
C MET A 44 7.31 -11.26 5.92
N ILE A 45 6.30 -10.76 5.21
CA ILE A 45 5.43 -11.58 4.36
C ILE A 45 5.60 -11.09 2.93
N ASN A 46 6.04 -11.98 2.04
CA ASN A 46 6.22 -11.67 0.62
C ASN A 46 6.07 -12.97 -0.20
N CYS A 47 5.57 -12.87 -1.41
CA CYS A 47 5.40 -13.99 -2.33
C CYS A 47 6.34 -13.93 -3.55
N ASN A 48 7.27 -12.99 -3.62
CA ASN A 48 8.21 -12.86 -4.72
C ASN A 48 9.64 -13.25 -4.29
N PRO A 49 10.22 -14.35 -4.82
CA PRO A 49 11.57 -14.78 -4.47
C PRO A 49 12.68 -13.87 -5.02
N GLU A 50 12.37 -13.02 -5.97
CA GLU A 50 13.38 -12.21 -6.67
C GLU A 50 13.53 -10.80 -6.07
N THR A 51 13.35 -10.66 -4.75
CA THR A 51 13.42 -9.37 -4.07
C THR A 51 14.29 -9.45 -2.83
N VAL A 52 15.02 -8.37 -2.52
CA VAL A 52 15.91 -8.28 -1.36
C VAL A 52 15.17 -8.46 -0.04
N SER A 53 13.89 -8.08 0.02
CA SER A 53 13.07 -8.29 1.22
C SER A 53 12.83 -9.76 1.57
N THR A 54 13.11 -10.68 0.64
CA THR A 54 13.07 -12.13 0.87
C THR A 54 14.41 -12.75 1.19
N ASP A 55 15.48 -11.96 1.24
CA ASP A 55 16.78 -12.45 1.66
C ASP A 55 16.76 -12.84 3.14
N TYR A 56 17.53 -13.87 3.48
CA TYR A 56 17.52 -14.53 4.80
C TYR A 56 17.95 -13.58 5.94
N ASP A 57 18.67 -12.52 5.64
CA ASP A 57 19.21 -11.57 6.61
C ASP A 57 18.38 -10.27 6.73
N THR A 58 17.38 -10.07 5.87
CA THR A 58 16.55 -8.86 5.87
C THR A 58 15.59 -8.81 7.06
N SER A 59 14.98 -9.94 7.43
CA SER A 59 14.06 -10.02 8.57
C SER A 59 14.39 -11.21 9.47
N ASP A 60 13.90 -11.21 10.70
CA ASP A 60 14.08 -12.33 11.63
C ASP A 60 13.23 -13.54 11.23
N ARG A 61 12.13 -13.31 10.51
CA ARG A 61 11.27 -14.36 9.94
C ARG A 61 10.71 -13.92 8.61
N LEU A 62 10.73 -14.84 7.66
CA LEU A 62 10.08 -14.71 6.37
C LEU A 62 8.93 -15.73 6.25
N TYR A 63 7.76 -15.23 5.87
CA TYR A 63 6.65 -16.03 5.38
C TYR A 63 6.52 -15.82 3.88
N PHE A 64 6.71 -16.91 3.16
CA PHE A 64 6.65 -16.93 1.71
C PHE A 64 5.27 -17.43 1.28
N GLU A 65 4.27 -16.53 1.37
CA GLU A 65 2.86 -16.86 1.19
C GLU A 65 2.13 -15.81 0.35
N PRO A 66 1.05 -16.20 -0.32
CA PRO A 66 0.19 -15.24 -1.03
C PRO A 66 -0.35 -14.16 -0.10
N LEU A 67 -0.42 -12.93 -0.62
CA LEU A 67 -0.91 -11.78 0.12
C LEU A 67 -2.44 -11.62 -0.04
N ILE A 68 -3.17 -12.58 0.51
CA ILE A 68 -4.63 -12.56 0.62
C ILE A 68 -5.04 -12.69 2.08
N ASP A 69 -6.24 -12.23 2.39
CA ASP A 69 -6.75 -12.09 3.77
C ASP A 69 -6.56 -13.36 4.60
N GLU A 70 -6.94 -14.51 4.07
CA GLU A 70 -6.89 -15.81 4.76
C GLU A 70 -5.46 -16.22 5.17
N TYR A 71 -4.47 -16.09 4.26
CA TYR A 71 -3.08 -16.45 4.56
C TYR A 71 -2.48 -15.48 5.55
N VAL A 72 -2.73 -14.19 5.37
CA VAL A 72 -2.23 -13.14 6.26
C VAL A 72 -2.83 -13.32 7.67
N GLU A 73 -4.12 -13.62 7.78
CA GLU A 73 -4.77 -13.90 9.06
C GLU A 73 -4.12 -15.09 9.79
N ASN A 74 -3.92 -16.21 9.09
CA ASN A 74 -3.29 -17.40 9.65
C ASN A 74 -1.88 -17.12 10.17
N ILE A 75 -1.09 -16.32 9.44
CA ILE A 75 0.25 -15.90 9.88
C ILE A 75 0.15 -15.03 11.13
N ILE A 76 -0.78 -14.06 11.16
CA ILE A 76 -0.99 -13.19 12.31
C ILE A 76 -1.38 -14.00 13.56
N LEU A 77 -2.32 -14.93 13.42
CA LEU A 77 -2.74 -15.80 14.51
C LEU A 77 -1.58 -16.65 15.02
N LYS A 78 -0.79 -17.23 14.12
CA LYS A 78 0.40 -18.02 14.45
C LYS A 78 1.44 -17.19 15.20
N GLU A 79 1.70 -15.96 14.77
CA GLU A 79 2.68 -15.11 15.43
C GLU A 79 2.15 -14.58 16.78
N LYS A 80 0.87 -14.24 16.88
CA LYS A 80 0.23 -13.90 18.17
C LYS A 80 0.31 -15.03 19.19
N SER A 81 0.21 -16.29 18.76
CA SER A 81 0.33 -17.43 19.66
C SER A 81 1.74 -17.61 20.25
N LYS A 82 2.77 -17.09 19.58
CA LYS A 82 4.16 -17.17 20.03
C LYS A 82 4.60 -15.99 20.89
N GLY A 83 3.87 -14.89 20.88
CA GLY A 83 4.17 -13.70 21.66
C GLY A 83 3.40 -12.46 21.24
N ASN A 84 3.82 -11.31 21.74
CA ASN A 84 3.15 -10.05 21.46
C ASN A 84 3.49 -9.55 20.03
N LEU A 85 2.48 -9.43 19.19
CA LEU A 85 2.57 -8.74 17.90
C LEU A 85 2.21 -7.27 18.11
N LEU A 86 3.19 -6.38 17.99
CA LEU A 86 3.00 -4.94 18.21
C LEU A 86 2.12 -4.33 17.12
N GLY A 87 2.35 -4.72 15.87
CA GLY A 87 1.53 -4.26 14.75
C GLY A 87 2.06 -4.67 13.37
N ILE A 88 1.38 -4.18 12.36
CA ILE A 88 1.53 -4.57 10.96
C ILE A 88 1.75 -3.32 10.11
N ILE A 89 2.78 -3.32 9.29
CA ILE A 89 3.07 -2.26 8.32
C ILE A 89 2.63 -2.74 6.95
N ALA A 90 1.64 -2.09 6.36
CA ALA A 90 1.11 -2.42 5.03
C ALA A 90 1.47 -1.36 3.97
N GLN A 91 1.79 -0.14 4.38
CA GLN A 91 1.96 1.01 3.47
C GLN A 91 3.18 0.95 2.56
N PHE A 92 4.23 0.21 2.93
CA PHE A 92 5.47 0.17 2.18
C PHE A 92 5.50 -0.88 1.08
N GLY A 93 4.57 -1.81 1.09
CA GLY A 93 4.58 -3.00 0.24
C GLY A 93 3.97 -2.83 -1.16
N GLY A 94 3.46 -1.65 -1.49
CA GLY A 94 2.74 -1.40 -2.74
C GLY A 94 1.24 -1.66 -2.66
N GLN A 95 0.59 -1.79 -3.82
CA GLN A 95 -0.88 -1.80 -3.92
C GLN A 95 -1.57 -3.02 -3.29
N THR A 96 -0.94 -4.18 -3.29
CA THR A 96 -1.55 -5.38 -2.72
C THR A 96 -1.62 -5.33 -1.20
N PRO A 97 -0.53 -5.04 -0.46
CA PRO A 97 -0.60 -4.82 0.98
C PRO A 97 -1.52 -3.68 1.40
N ILE A 98 -1.61 -2.60 0.61
CA ILE A 98 -2.54 -1.49 0.88
C ILE A 98 -3.99 -1.96 0.87
N LYS A 99 -4.37 -2.88 -0.02
CA LYS A 99 -5.72 -3.45 -0.06
C LYS A 99 -6.04 -4.28 1.18
N LEU A 100 -5.04 -4.94 1.78
CA LEU A 100 -5.20 -5.65 3.04
C LEU A 100 -5.48 -4.73 4.23
N ALA A 101 -5.18 -3.43 4.12
CA ALA A 101 -5.40 -2.48 5.21
C ALA A 101 -6.88 -2.44 5.66
N LYS A 102 -7.83 -2.63 4.74
CA LYS A 102 -9.25 -2.74 5.05
C LYS A 102 -9.53 -3.95 5.93
N PHE A 103 -9.06 -5.12 5.52
CA PHE A 103 -9.19 -6.37 6.27
C PHE A 103 -8.56 -6.25 7.67
N LEU A 104 -7.38 -5.64 7.78
CA LEU A 104 -6.70 -5.44 9.05
C LEU A 104 -7.51 -4.55 10.00
N ASP A 105 -8.09 -3.46 9.50
CA ASP A 105 -8.90 -2.52 10.25
C ASP A 105 -10.22 -3.16 10.72
N GLU A 106 -10.94 -3.83 9.83
CA GLU A 106 -12.20 -4.54 10.13
C GLU A 106 -12.01 -5.62 11.21
N ASN A 107 -10.85 -6.28 11.23
CA ASN A 107 -10.48 -7.29 12.24
C ASN A 107 -9.78 -6.70 13.47
N LYS A 108 -9.72 -5.37 13.60
CA LYS A 108 -9.10 -4.66 14.72
C LYS A 108 -7.64 -5.07 14.97
N LEU A 109 -6.93 -5.34 13.88
CA LEU A 109 -5.52 -5.63 13.90
C LEU A 109 -4.72 -4.33 13.89
N PRO A 110 -3.68 -4.19 14.74
CA PRO A 110 -2.97 -2.92 14.86
C PRO A 110 -2.17 -2.62 13.59
N ILE A 111 -2.57 -1.58 12.87
CA ILE A 111 -1.82 -1.06 11.73
C ILE A 111 -0.83 -0.02 12.24
N LEU A 112 0.46 -0.20 11.94
CA LEU A 112 1.52 0.73 12.24
C LEU A 112 1.72 1.70 11.08
N GLY A 113 2.04 2.95 11.41
CA GLY A 113 2.20 4.01 10.42
C GLY A 113 0.86 4.59 9.98
N THR A 114 0.59 4.59 8.66
CA THR A 114 -0.63 5.19 8.12
C THR A 114 -1.85 4.31 8.38
N GLN A 115 -2.84 4.85 9.06
CA GLN A 115 -4.08 4.15 9.38
C GLN A 115 -4.97 3.94 8.14
N TYR A 116 -5.82 2.92 8.17
CA TYR A 116 -6.70 2.57 7.05
C TYR A 116 -7.53 3.76 6.55
N SER A 117 -8.11 4.55 7.44
CA SER A 117 -8.92 5.72 7.05
C SER A 117 -8.15 6.75 6.21
N SER A 118 -6.86 6.93 6.48
CA SER A 118 -5.99 7.82 5.71
C SER A 118 -5.55 7.19 4.38
N ILE A 119 -5.32 5.87 4.39
CA ILE A 119 -5.01 5.11 3.16
C ILE A 119 -6.22 5.17 2.21
N ASP A 120 -7.42 4.88 2.71
CA ASP A 120 -8.67 4.90 1.94
C ASP A 120 -8.97 6.29 1.37
N LEU A 121 -8.74 7.34 2.17
CA LEU A 121 -8.87 8.72 1.72
C LEU A 121 -7.88 9.07 0.58
N ALA A 122 -6.64 8.59 0.69
CA ALA A 122 -5.60 8.86 -0.31
C ALA A 122 -5.81 8.07 -1.62
N GLU A 123 -6.38 6.87 -1.54
CA GLU A 123 -6.66 6.02 -2.70
C GLU A 123 -7.93 6.47 -3.46
N ASP A 124 -8.89 7.08 -2.78
CA ASP A 124 -10.09 7.63 -3.39
C ASP A 124 -9.80 9.02 -3.99
N ARG A 125 -9.86 9.10 -5.32
CA ARG A 125 -9.49 10.33 -6.06
C ARG A 125 -10.39 11.51 -5.78
N ASP A 126 -11.69 11.28 -5.61
CA ASP A 126 -12.65 12.35 -5.33
C ASP A 126 -12.44 12.90 -3.93
N ARG A 127 -12.36 12.04 -2.95
CA ARG A 127 -12.11 12.40 -1.55
C ARG A 127 -10.73 13.06 -1.37
N PHE A 128 -9.71 12.55 -2.07
CA PHE A 128 -8.38 13.16 -2.05
C PHE A 128 -8.38 14.55 -2.68
N ARG A 129 -9.08 14.75 -3.82
CA ARG A 129 -9.25 16.07 -4.42
C ARG A 129 -9.95 17.05 -3.48
N GLU A 130 -11.03 16.62 -2.82
CA GLU A 130 -11.73 17.44 -1.82
C GLU A 130 -10.80 17.84 -0.66
N LEU A 131 -9.94 16.90 -0.20
CA LEU A 131 -8.92 17.17 0.80
C LEU A 131 -7.94 18.25 0.31
N LEU A 132 -7.43 18.17 -0.92
CA LEU A 132 -6.52 19.16 -1.50
C LEU A 132 -7.17 20.55 -1.57
N ILE A 133 -8.43 20.63 -1.97
CA ILE A 133 -9.20 21.89 -1.99
C ILE A 133 -9.34 22.44 -0.57
N LYS A 134 -9.71 21.59 0.41
CA LYS A 134 -9.86 22.01 1.82
C LYS A 134 -8.56 22.52 2.41
N LEU A 135 -7.43 21.95 2.01
CA LEU A 135 -6.09 22.36 2.47
C LEU A 135 -5.51 23.52 1.64
N ASN A 136 -6.27 24.05 0.66
CA ASN A 136 -5.82 25.09 -0.26
C ASN A 136 -4.51 24.74 -0.98
N LEU A 137 -4.32 23.47 -1.31
CA LEU A 137 -3.17 22.98 -2.06
C LEU A 137 -3.43 23.03 -3.57
N ARG A 138 -2.38 23.36 -4.33
CA ARG A 138 -2.47 23.38 -5.79
C ARG A 138 -2.64 21.94 -6.31
N HIS A 139 -3.61 21.75 -7.18
CA HIS A 139 -3.83 20.49 -7.88
C HIS A 139 -4.26 20.78 -9.32
N ALA A 140 -4.07 19.81 -10.22
CA ALA A 140 -4.59 19.92 -11.56
C ALA A 140 -6.12 19.90 -11.57
N GLU A 141 -6.74 20.69 -12.44
CA GLU A 141 -8.16 20.57 -12.67
C GLU A 141 -8.48 19.17 -13.18
N SER A 142 -9.47 18.54 -12.60
CA SER A 142 -9.81 17.16 -12.90
C SER A 142 -11.29 16.87 -12.66
N GLY A 143 -11.79 15.81 -13.26
CA GLY A 143 -13.15 15.33 -13.04
C GLY A 143 -13.25 13.83 -13.30
N ILE A 144 -14.29 13.21 -12.77
CA ILE A 144 -14.58 11.79 -12.97
C ILE A 144 -15.80 11.66 -13.87
N ALA A 145 -15.64 10.93 -14.98
CA ALA A 145 -16.70 10.62 -15.92
C ALA A 145 -17.08 9.15 -15.84
N LYS A 146 -18.38 8.87 -15.84
CA LYS A 146 -18.94 7.52 -15.91
C LYS A 146 -19.64 7.22 -17.26
N SER A 147 -19.66 8.21 -18.14
CA SER A 147 -20.23 8.10 -19.50
C SER A 147 -19.47 9.01 -20.45
N PHE A 148 -19.58 8.76 -21.75
CA PHE A 148 -18.99 9.60 -22.79
C PHE A 148 -19.47 11.06 -22.69
N ASP A 149 -20.77 11.26 -22.58
CA ASP A 149 -21.35 12.62 -22.48
C ASP A 149 -20.83 13.39 -21.26
N SER A 150 -20.64 12.69 -20.12
CA SER A 150 -20.06 13.32 -18.93
C SER A 150 -18.58 13.64 -19.12
N ALA A 151 -17.83 12.80 -19.84
CA ALA A 151 -16.43 13.04 -20.15
C ALA A 151 -16.26 14.30 -21.02
N VAL A 152 -17.06 14.43 -22.09
CA VAL A 152 -17.04 15.61 -22.98
C VAL A 152 -17.36 16.89 -22.19
N LYS A 153 -18.40 16.87 -21.36
CA LYS A 153 -18.75 18.04 -20.52
C LYS A 153 -17.61 18.45 -19.59
N ILE A 154 -16.93 17.47 -18.97
CA ILE A 154 -15.80 17.71 -18.08
C ILE A 154 -14.60 18.26 -18.87
N ALA A 155 -14.28 17.65 -20.03
CA ALA A 155 -13.19 18.11 -20.90
C ALA A 155 -13.39 19.55 -21.34
N ARG A 156 -14.60 19.92 -21.77
CA ARG A 156 -14.95 21.31 -22.11
C ARG A 156 -14.79 22.30 -20.96
N LYS A 157 -15.11 21.85 -19.74
CA LYS A 157 -14.97 22.69 -18.54
C LYS A 157 -13.50 22.89 -18.16
N ILE A 158 -12.67 21.86 -18.27
CA ILE A 158 -11.24 21.91 -17.93
C ILE A 158 -10.45 22.65 -19.01
N GLY A 159 -10.83 22.46 -20.27
CA GLY A 159 -10.09 22.93 -21.45
C GLY A 159 -9.14 21.87 -22.00
N LEU A 160 -9.02 21.82 -23.32
CA LEU A 160 -8.11 20.91 -24.01
C LEU A 160 -6.68 21.47 -24.10
N PRO A 161 -5.64 20.66 -24.12
CA PRO A 161 -5.67 19.18 -24.07
C PRO A 161 -5.92 18.62 -22.66
N VAL A 162 -6.58 17.47 -22.58
CA VAL A 162 -6.81 16.75 -21.33
C VAL A 162 -6.20 15.35 -21.38
N VAL A 163 -5.77 14.84 -20.22
CA VAL A 163 -5.34 13.45 -20.06
C VAL A 163 -6.51 12.63 -19.57
N VAL A 164 -6.93 11.66 -20.39
CA VAL A 164 -7.94 10.67 -20.01
C VAL A 164 -7.24 9.45 -19.43
N ARG A 165 -7.67 9.01 -18.25
CA ARG A 165 -7.08 7.88 -17.55
C ARG A 165 -8.17 7.00 -16.94
N PRO A 166 -8.19 5.69 -17.19
CA PRO A 166 -9.08 4.76 -16.49
C PRO A 166 -8.80 4.73 -14.99
N SER A 167 -9.83 4.47 -14.18
CA SER A 167 -9.71 4.55 -12.70
C SER A 167 -8.85 3.46 -12.08
N TYR A 168 -8.72 2.29 -12.69
CA TYR A 168 -8.06 1.11 -12.11
C TYR A 168 -6.85 0.62 -12.91
N VAL A 169 -6.05 1.54 -13.43
CA VAL A 169 -4.89 1.20 -14.27
C VAL A 169 -3.61 1.63 -13.59
N LEU A 170 -2.62 0.75 -13.61
CA LEU A 170 -1.28 1.00 -13.08
C LEU A 170 -0.32 1.41 -14.22
N GLY A 171 0.61 2.33 -13.94
CA GLY A 171 1.73 2.61 -14.81
C GLY A 171 1.40 3.27 -16.14
N GLY A 172 0.39 4.11 -16.22
CA GLY A 172 0.07 4.88 -17.45
C GLY A 172 -0.57 4.08 -18.58
N ARG A 173 -0.87 2.82 -18.37
CA ARG A 173 -1.57 1.97 -19.36
C ARG A 173 -2.94 2.56 -19.67
N ALA A 174 -3.28 2.60 -20.96
CA ALA A 174 -4.54 3.17 -21.46
C ALA A 174 -4.78 4.65 -21.04
N MET A 175 -3.71 5.40 -20.80
CA MET A 175 -3.76 6.86 -20.71
C MET A 175 -3.66 7.45 -22.10
N GLU A 176 -4.47 8.44 -22.39
CA GLU A 176 -4.50 9.13 -23.67
C GLU A 176 -4.55 10.65 -23.46
N ILE A 177 -3.81 11.37 -24.28
CA ILE A 177 -3.87 12.83 -24.34
C ILE A 177 -4.83 13.21 -25.47
N VAL A 178 -5.93 13.84 -25.11
CA VAL A 178 -6.98 14.26 -26.05
C VAL A 178 -6.79 15.75 -26.34
N HIS A 179 -6.56 16.08 -27.57
CA HIS A 179 -6.29 17.44 -28.04
C HIS A 179 -7.54 18.15 -28.60
N ASP A 180 -8.49 17.36 -29.10
CA ASP A 180 -9.76 17.81 -29.72
C ASP A 180 -10.92 16.89 -29.27
N GLU A 181 -12.17 17.27 -29.61
CA GLU A 181 -13.39 16.52 -29.26
C GLU A 181 -13.69 15.36 -30.21
#